data_e6520baacfb05053bad55249351aa561
#
_entry.id   e6520baacfb05053bad55249351aa561
#
_cell.length_a   1.000
_cell.length_b   1.000
_cell.length_c   1.000
_cell.angle_alpha   90.00
_cell.angle_beta   90.00
_cell.angle_gamma   90.00
#
_symmetry.space_group_name_H-M   'P 1'
#
loop_
_entity.id
_entity.type
_entity.pdbx_description
1 polymer ?
#
loop_
_entity_poly.entity_id
_entity_poly.type
_entity_poly.pdbx_seq_one_letter_code
_entity_poly.pdbx_strand_id
1 'polypeptide(L)'
;MAAKKKATAKKAKGKRTIKLAPSAIKRGLAAAEVALAIDHADIAGVVELVRKAGGAPLGAYREPLGGRPLLLASLPFSAVQPTPFQRDLSPTHAKRLAGAIEATAAFLDPLIVVRGEDGRFWTPNGRHRLAAAKVLGLKQITVLISPDETLSYRIPALNTEKAHNLKDKSLEVVRMARNLAKREPARTEASLAAEFEAAELLTLGLVYEDNLRFGGGAYNPVLKKVDRLTTKPLPAALREREGYAKRLAEIDTEVKRIVEQLQKRGMKSPYLRSYVVARINPVRFMKVKPGDKKPVMPIAQALLRMLASAKKFDLAKVNMSDLAFVAAGAESAE
;
A
#
# COMPACT_ATOMS: atom_id res chain seq x y z
N MET A 1 48.87 41.47 -18.89
CA MET A 1 48.59 40.80 -17.59
C MET A 1 47.18 40.18 -17.60
N ALA A 2 47.06 38.89 -17.77
CA ALA A 2 45.77 38.21 -17.90
C ALA A 2 45.48 37.48 -16.57
N ALA A 3 44.38 37.86 -15.91
CA ALA A 3 43.95 37.29 -14.64
C ALA A 3 43.23 35.96 -14.88
N LYS A 4 43.78 34.84 -14.42
CA LYS A 4 43.15 33.53 -14.41
C LYS A 4 42.06 33.45 -13.33
N LYS A 5 40.78 33.35 -13.74
CA LYS A 5 39.66 32.97 -12.85
C LYS A 5 39.78 31.51 -12.47
N LYS A 6 40.00 31.21 -11.17
CA LYS A 6 39.91 29.87 -10.58
C LYS A 6 38.44 29.44 -10.50
N ALA A 7 38.08 28.41 -11.22
CA ALA A 7 36.78 27.73 -11.06
C ALA A 7 36.80 26.85 -9.81
N THR A 8 36.01 27.19 -8.82
CA THR A 8 35.79 26.33 -7.62
C THR A 8 34.82 25.20 -7.94
N ALA A 9 35.34 23.99 -8.03
CA ALA A 9 34.55 22.77 -8.18
C ALA A 9 33.69 22.54 -6.92
N LYS A 10 32.36 22.57 -7.08
CA LYS A 10 31.40 22.15 -6.05
C LYS A 10 31.57 20.65 -5.81
N LYS A 11 32.10 20.26 -4.64
CA LYS A 11 32.10 18.87 -4.16
C LYS A 11 30.66 18.36 -4.10
N ALA A 12 30.36 17.31 -4.86
CA ALA A 12 29.11 16.56 -4.78
C ALA A 12 28.94 16.01 -3.35
N LYS A 13 27.85 16.36 -2.68
CA LYS A 13 27.48 15.78 -1.40
C LYS A 13 27.17 14.32 -1.61
N GLY A 14 28.05 13.44 -1.16
CA GLY A 14 27.83 12.00 -1.16
C GLY A 14 26.51 11.62 -0.46
N LYS A 15 25.77 10.70 -1.06
CA LYS A 15 24.55 10.12 -0.44
C LYS A 15 24.91 9.58 0.94
N ARG A 16 24.31 10.14 1.97
CA ARG A 16 24.44 9.67 3.36
C ARG A 16 23.81 8.30 3.46
N THR A 17 24.61 7.24 3.47
CA THR A 17 24.14 5.88 3.78
C THR A 17 23.65 5.85 5.22
N ILE A 18 22.35 5.59 5.42
CA ILE A 18 21.77 5.38 6.74
C ILE A 18 22.36 4.08 7.28
N LYS A 19 23.23 4.16 8.27
CA LYS A 19 23.72 2.96 8.99
C LYS A 19 22.62 2.50 9.94
N LEU A 20 22.06 1.30 9.69
CA LEU A 20 21.16 0.63 10.61
C LEU A 20 21.99 0.11 11.77
N ALA A 21 21.86 0.71 12.95
CA ALA A 21 22.47 0.20 14.16
C ALA A 21 21.53 -0.84 14.80
N PRO A 22 22.06 -1.99 15.27
CA PRO A 22 21.26 -2.97 15.98
C PRO A 22 20.74 -2.37 17.29
N SER A 23 19.55 -2.83 17.74
CA SER A 23 19.01 -2.44 19.04
C SER A 23 19.90 -2.95 20.17
N ALA A 24 20.15 -2.12 21.19
CA ALA A 24 20.80 -2.55 22.41
C ALA A 24 19.94 -3.52 23.24
N ILE A 25 18.63 -3.51 23.02
CA ILE A 25 17.68 -4.38 23.74
C ILE A 25 17.53 -5.68 22.92
N LYS A 26 17.95 -6.81 23.51
CA LYS A 26 17.68 -8.14 22.98
C LYS A 26 16.17 -8.45 23.14
N ARG A 27 15.54 -8.94 22.08
CA ARG A 27 14.12 -9.28 22.06
C ARG A 27 13.94 -10.68 21.51
N GLY A 28 12.81 -11.30 21.86
CA GLY A 28 12.36 -12.56 21.27
C GLY A 28 12.67 -13.77 22.16
N LEU A 29 12.23 -14.93 21.67
CA LEU A 29 12.32 -16.20 22.34
C LEU A 29 13.71 -16.84 22.19
N ALA A 30 14.14 -17.60 23.21
CA ALA A 30 15.29 -18.48 23.10
C ALA A 30 14.94 -19.73 22.26
N ALA A 31 15.95 -20.44 21.77
CA ALA A 31 15.75 -21.60 20.90
C ALA A 31 14.86 -22.69 21.53
N ALA A 32 14.97 -22.91 22.83
CA ALA A 32 14.14 -23.89 23.55
C ALA A 32 12.67 -23.46 23.64
N GLU A 33 12.37 -22.16 23.61
CA GLU A 33 11.01 -21.62 23.70
C GLU A 33 10.31 -21.56 22.33
N VAL A 34 11.08 -21.67 21.24
CA VAL A 34 10.56 -21.67 19.85
C VAL A 34 9.90 -22.99 19.51
N ALA A 35 10.40 -24.11 20.04
CA ALA A 35 9.85 -25.44 19.75
C ALA A 35 8.39 -25.56 20.24
N LEU A 36 7.51 -26.07 19.40
CA LEU A 36 6.11 -26.29 19.71
C LEU A 36 5.68 -27.67 19.17
N ALA A 37 5.06 -28.47 20.01
CA ALA A 37 4.52 -29.76 19.59
C ALA A 37 3.25 -29.58 18.72
N ILE A 38 3.04 -30.43 17.74
CA ILE A 38 1.88 -30.35 16.82
C ILE A 38 0.53 -30.57 17.57
N ASP A 39 0.54 -31.29 18.67
CA ASP A 39 -0.61 -31.52 19.51
C ASP A 39 -0.84 -30.47 20.61
N HIS A 40 -0.01 -29.43 20.63
CA HIS A 40 -0.15 -28.35 21.61
C HIS A 40 -1.51 -27.64 21.48
N ALA A 41 -2.12 -27.29 22.61
CA ALA A 41 -3.46 -26.71 22.68
C ALA A 41 -3.62 -25.42 21.83
N ASP A 42 -2.59 -24.59 21.75
CA ASP A 42 -2.60 -23.31 20.99
C ASP A 42 -2.84 -23.49 19.48
N ILE A 43 -2.56 -24.69 18.93
CA ILE A 43 -2.68 -24.97 17.49
C ILE A 43 -3.59 -26.17 17.17
N ALA A 44 -4.07 -26.89 18.17
CA ALA A 44 -4.90 -28.09 17.97
C ALA A 44 -6.10 -27.84 17.04
N GLY A 45 -6.80 -26.69 17.21
CA GLY A 45 -7.90 -26.31 16.35
C GLY A 45 -7.52 -26.11 14.88
N VAL A 46 -6.32 -25.55 14.62
CA VAL A 46 -5.81 -25.36 13.25
C VAL A 46 -5.38 -26.69 12.64
N VAL A 47 -4.77 -27.57 13.42
CA VAL A 47 -4.38 -28.93 13.00
C VAL A 47 -5.61 -29.71 12.52
N GLU A 48 -6.69 -29.66 13.29
CA GLU A 48 -7.95 -30.31 12.90
C GLU A 48 -8.55 -29.71 11.62
N LEU A 49 -8.48 -28.40 11.45
CA LEU A 49 -8.93 -27.73 10.21
C LEU A 49 -8.11 -28.20 9.00
N VAL A 50 -6.78 -28.30 9.15
CA VAL A 50 -5.89 -28.80 8.09
C VAL A 50 -6.26 -30.24 7.70
N ARG A 51 -6.46 -31.12 8.67
CA ARG A 51 -6.85 -32.50 8.42
C ARG A 51 -8.20 -32.60 7.72
N LYS A 52 -9.21 -31.85 8.19
CA LYS A 52 -10.54 -31.78 7.56
C LYS A 52 -10.50 -31.26 6.12
N ALA A 53 -9.57 -30.37 5.80
CA ALA A 53 -9.36 -29.88 4.45
C ALA A 53 -8.61 -30.87 3.53
N GLY A 54 -8.23 -32.06 4.01
CA GLY A 54 -7.41 -33.01 3.25
C GLY A 54 -5.94 -32.65 3.18
N GLY A 55 -5.47 -31.85 4.12
CA GLY A 55 -4.06 -31.46 4.25
C GLY A 55 -3.31 -32.28 5.30
N ALA A 56 -2.01 -32.05 5.40
CA ALA A 56 -1.11 -32.69 6.35
C ALA A 56 -0.38 -31.64 7.20
N PRO A 57 -0.49 -31.67 8.55
CA PRO A 57 0.37 -30.87 9.41
C PRO A 57 1.80 -31.43 9.34
N LEU A 58 2.80 -30.55 9.16
CA LEU A 58 4.21 -30.92 8.98
C LEU A 58 5.07 -30.58 10.20
N GLY A 59 4.77 -29.50 10.91
CA GLY A 59 5.51 -29.06 12.08
C GLY A 59 4.94 -27.80 12.67
N ALA A 60 5.25 -27.49 13.91
CA ALA A 60 4.80 -26.30 14.59
C ALA A 60 5.94 -25.61 15.33
N TYR A 61 5.83 -24.29 15.49
CA TYR A 61 6.78 -23.49 16.24
C TYR A 61 6.15 -22.17 16.71
N ARG A 62 6.81 -21.51 17.65
CA ARG A 62 6.50 -20.13 18.02
C ARG A 62 7.41 -19.20 17.25
N GLU A 63 6.87 -18.19 16.56
CA GLU A 63 7.70 -17.23 15.88
C GLU A 63 8.55 -16.45 16.91
N PRO A 64 9.86 -16.24 16.64
CA PRO A 64 10.81 -15.83 17.67
C PRO A 64 10.57 -14.43 18.25
N LEU A 65 9.92 -13.50 17.54
CA LEU A 65 9.78 -12.10 17.99
C LEU A 65 8.66 -11.91 19.01
N GLY A 66 7.47 -12.44 18.72
CA GLY A 66 6.27 -12.23 19.53
C GLY A 66 5.71 -13.51 20.17
N GLY A 67 6.33 -14.67 19.94
CA GLY A 67 5.94 -15.94 20.54
C GLY A 67 4.64 -16.53 19.97
N ARG A 68 4.17 -16.05 18.82
CA ARG A 68 2.91 -16.52 18.23
C ARG A 68 3.06 -17.93 17.68
N PRO A 69 2.10 -18.83 17.97
CA PRO A 69 2.14 -20.19 17.43
C PRO A 69 1.88 -20.18 15.92
N LEU A 70 2.66 -20.95 15.17
CA LEU A 70 2.54 -21.11 13.74
C LEU A 70 2.59 -22.61 13.38
N LEU A 71 1.78 -23.02 12.41
CA LEU A 71 1.74 -24.38 11.88
C LEU A 71 2.24 -24.41 10.44
N LEU A 72 3.30 -25.14 10.18
CA LEU A 72 3.71 -25.52 8.82
C LEU A 72 2.85 -26.71 8.39
N ALA A 73 2.22 -26.62 7.23
CA ALA A 73 1.33 -27.65 6.71
C ALA A 73 1.40 -27.75 5.19
N SER A 74 0.94 -28.88 4.65
CA SER A 74 0.59 -29.02 3.24
C SER A 74 -0.92 -28.96 3.11
N LEU A 75 -1.46 -28.16 2.22
CA LEU A 75 -2.90 -28.03 1.95
C LEU A 75 -3.21 -28.32 0.49
N PRO A 76 -4.38 -28.94 0.20
CA PRO A 76 -4.87 -28.98 -1.16
C PRO A 76 -4.97 -27.58 -1.74
N PHE A 77 -4.56 -27.41 -3.01
CA PHE A 77 -4.64 -26.13 -3.71
C PHE A 77 -6.04 -25.49 -3.61
N SER A 78 -7.09 -26.30 -3.69
CA SER A 78 -8.50 -25.87 -3.64
C SER A 78 -8.93 -25.31 -2.27
N ALA A 79 -8.20 -25.63 -1.20
CA ALA A 79 -8.51 -25.15 0.14
C ALA A 79 -7.99 -23.72 0.43
N VAL A 80 -7.10 -23.19 -0.44
CA VAL A 80 -6.48 -21.88 -0.23
C VAL A 80 -6.95 -20.89 -1.28
N GLN A 81 -7.29 -19.69 -0.83
CA GLN A 81 -7.71 -18.59 -1.70
C GLN A 81 -7.09 -17.25 -1.27
N PRO A 82 -6.96 -16.27 -2.19
CA PRO A 82 -6.52 -14.94 -1.80
C PRO A 82 -7.58 -14.25 -0.95
N THR A 83 -7.15 -13.31 -0.07
CA THR A 83 -8.10 -12.45 0.65
C THR A 83 -8.94 -11.61 -0.31
N PRO A 84 -10.22 -11.31 0.03
CA PRO A 84 -11.13 -10.59 -0.87
C PRO A 84 -10.67 -9.16 -1.18
N PHE A 85 -9.84 -8.56 -0.33
CA PHE A 85 -9.34 -7.20 -0.46
C PHE A 85 -7.96 -7.11 -1.13
N GLN A 86 -7.31 -8.23 -1.40
CA GLN A 86 -5.98 -8.24 -2.03
C GLN A 86 -6.04 -7.65 -3.45
N ARG A 87 -4.95 -6.99 -3.84
CA ARG A 87 -4.78 -6.40 -5.18
C ARG A 87 -5.00 -7.41 -6.30
N ASP A 88 -5.31 -6.89 -7.50
CA ASP A 88 -5.58 -7.71 -8.67
C ASP A 88 -4.35 -8.49 -9.13
N LEU A 89 -4.60 -9.67 -9.71
CA LEU A 89 -3.57 -10.55 -10.25
C LEU A 89 -2.97 -9.96 -11.53
N SER A 90 -1.63 -9.96 -11.61
CA SER A 90 -0.93 -9.73 -12.87
C SER A 90 -0.64 -11.06 -13.57
N PRO A 91 -1.32 -11.39 -14.69
CA PRO A 91 -1.12 -12.66 -15.40
C PRO A 91 0.33 -12.85 -15.86
N THR A 92 0.97 -11.78 -16.34
CA THR A 92 2.36 -11.82 -16.81
C THR A 92 3.32 -12.17 -15.67
N HIS A 93 3.09 -11.58 -14.48
CA HIS A 93 3.93 -11.88 -13.32
C HIS A 93 3.72 -13.32 -12.83
N ALA A 94 2.48 -13.80 -12.80
CA ALA A 94 2.17 -15.19 -12.42
C ALA A 94 2.83 -16.21 -13.38
N LYS A 95 2.81 -15.96 -14.69
CA LYS A 95 3.50 -16.81 -15.68
C LYS A 95 5.02 -16.83 -15.50
N ARG A 96 5.65 -15.65 -15.28
CA ARG A 96 7.10 -15.59 -14.99
C ARG A 96 7.47 -16.37 -13.74
N LEU A 97 6.66 -16.24 -12.69
CA LEU A 97 6.90 -16.93 -11.44
C LEU A 97 6.73 -18.45 -11.60
N ALA A 98 5.70 -18.90 -12.35
CA ALA A 98 5.53 -20.31 -12.66
C ALA A 98 6.74 -20.88 -13.41
N GLY A 99 7.24 -20.20 -14.44
CA GLY A 99 8.44 -20.63 -15.16
C GLY A 99 9.70 -20.67 -14.28
N ALA A 100 9.87 -19.73 -13.34
CA ALA A 100 10.97 -19.76 -12.40
C ALA A 100 10.87 -20.92 -11.39
N ILE A 101 9.68 -21.21 -10.87
CA ILE A 101 9.44 -22.36 -9.98
C ILE A 101 9.69 -23.67 -10.73
N GLU A 102 9.21 -23.79 -11.97
CA GLU A 102 9.43 -24.96 -12.80
C GLU A 102 10.92 -25.19 -13.08
N ALA A 103 11.65 -24.14 -13.45
CA ALA A 103 13.10 -24.21 -13.70
C ALA A 103 13.92 -24.60 -12.47
N THR A 104 13.47 -24.23 -11.26
CA THR A 104 14.13 -24.63 -10.00
C THR A 104 13.67 -26.00 -9.49
N ALA A 105 12.62 -26.57 -10.09
CA ALA A 105 11.95 -27.82 -9.68
C ALA A 105 11.54 -27.82 -8.18
N ALA A 106 11.34 -26.64 -7.59
CA ALA A 106 11.02 -26.51 -6.17
C ALA A 106 10.11 -25.32 -5.86
N PHE A 107 9.06 -25.55 -5.07
CA PHE A 107 8.20 -24.53 -4.49
C PHE A 107 8.64 -24.28 -3.04
N LEU A 108 9.67 -23.44 -2.86
CA LEU A 108 10.37 -23.29 -1.58
C LEU A 108 9.71 -22.34 -0.59
N ASP A 109 8.99 -21.32 -1.08
CA ASP A 109 8.39 -20.31 -0.23
C ASP A 109 6.98 -20.70 0.22
N PRO A 110 6.75 -21.08 1.48
CA PRO A 110 5.41 -21.36 1.98
C PRO A 110 4.51 -20.13 1.84
N LEU A 111 3.23 -20.36 1.51
CA LEU A 111 2.25 -19.30 1.57
C LEU A 111 1.89 -19.02 3.02
N ILE A 112 1.94 -17.76 3.44
CA ILE A 112 1.37 -17.40 4.74
C ILE A 112 -0.15 -17.40 4.59
N VAL A 113 -0.84 -18.11 5.48
CA VAL A 113 -2.29 -18.21 5.47
C VAL A 113 -2.88 -18.05 6.86
N VAL A 114 -4.12 -17.60 6.89
CA VAL A 114 -4.96 -17.51 8.09
C VAL A 114 -6.29 -18.16 7.81
N ARG A 115 -7.08 -18.42 8.85
CA ARG A 115 -8.46 -18.84 8.68
C ARG A 115 -9.29 -17.68 8.13
N GLY A 116 -10.03 -17.89 7.06
CA GLY A 116 -10.98 -16.93 6.51
C GLY A 116 -12.35 -17.02 7.18
N GLU A 117 -13.18 -15.99 7.01
CA GLU A 117 -14.54 -15.92 7.57
C GLU A 117 -15.46 -17.01 7.02
N ASP A 118 -15.19 -17.46 5.79
CA ASP A 118 -15.90 -18.53 5.11
C ASP A 118 -15.41 -19.94 5.48
N GLY A 119 -14.54 -20.06 6.50
CA GLY A 119 -13.93 -21.31 6.95
C GLY A 119 -12.81 -21.84 6.05
N ARG A 120 -12.48 -21.15 4.94
CA ARG A 120 -11.37 -21.48 4.05
C ARG A 120 -10.07 -20.85 4.55
N PHE A 121 -8.96 -21.23 3.94
CA PHE A 121 -7.66 -20.66 4.24
C PHE A 121 -7.38 -19.46 3.32
N TRP A 122 -7.21 -18.29 3.89
CA TRP A 122 -6.90 -17.06 3.16
C TRP A 122 -5.41 -16.79 3.14
N THR A 123 -4.84 -16.48 1.94
CA THR A 123 -3.47 -15.98 1.83
C THR A 123 -3.45 -14.47 1.60
N PRO A 124 -2.95 -13.67 2.56
CA PRO A 124 -2.95 -12.20 2.44
C PRO A 124 -1.90 -11.65 1.47
N ASN A 125 -0.85 -12.41 1.13
CA ASN A 125 0.23 -11.95 0.24
C ASN A 125 0.67 -12.96 -0.81
N GLY A 126 -0.04 -14.09 -0.95
CA GLY A 126 0.38 -15.23 -1.79
C GLY A 126 -0.29 -15.32 -3.17
N ARG A 127 -1.11 -14.34 -3.61
CA ARG A 127 -1.95 -14.45 -4.80
C ARG A 127 -1.19 -14.84 -6.07
N HIS A 128 -0.02 -14.27 -6.33
CA HIS A 128 0.79 -14.62 -7.51
C HIS A 128 1.42 -16.01 -7.39
N ARG A 129 1.88 -16.41 -6.19
CA ARG A 129 2.39 -17.76 -5.92
C ARG A 129 1.27 -18.81 -6.04
N LEU A 130 0.09 -18.49 -5.53
CA LEU A 130 -1.09 -19.34 -5.68
C LEU A 130 -1.48 -19.51 -7.16
N ALA A 131 -1.46 -18.43 -7.95
CA ALA A 131 -1.73 -18.49 -9.37
C ALA A 131 -0.64 -19.28 -10.14
N ALA A 132 0.63 -19.14 -9.76
CA ALA A 132 1.73 -19.95 -10.33
C ALA A 132 1.55 -21.43 -10.01
N ALA A 133 1.21 -21.79 -8.76
CA ALA A 133 0.89 -23.15 -8.36
C ALA A 133 -0.26 -23.76 -9.18
N LYS A 134 -1.29 -22.96 -9.49
CA LYS A 134 -2.39 -23.34 -10.38
C LYS A 134 -1.92 -23.64 -11.80
N VAL A 135 -1.07 -22.76 -12.36
CA VAL A 135 -0.52 -22.93 -13.72
C VAL A 135 0.32 -24.22 -13.82
N LEU A 136 1.08 -24.52 -12.76
CA LEU A 136 1.91 -25.73 -12.64
C LEU A 136 1.11 -26.99 -12.31
N GLY A 137 -0.17 -26.89 -12.05
CA GLY A 137 -1.03 -28.04 -11.72
C GLY A 137 -0.71 -28.72 -10.40
N LEU A 138 -0.20 -27.96 -9.41
CA LEU A 138 0.15 -28.53 -8.10
C LEU A 138 -1.11 -29.01 -7.36
N LYS A 139 -1.09 -30.25 -6.86
CA LYS A 139 -2.18 -30.83 -6.07
C LYS A 139 -2.18 -30.27 -4.64
N GLN A 140 -1.01 -30.07 -4.07
CA GLN A 140 -0.78 -29.60 -2.70
C GLN A 140 0.16 -28.39 -2.74
N ILE A 141 0.03 -27.50 -1.75
CA ILE A 141 0.94 -26.38 -1.54
C ILE A 141 1.37 -26.29 -0.09
N THR A 142 2.63 -25.93 0.12
CA THR A 142 3.16 -25.69 1.47
C THR A 142 2.68 -24.34 1.97
N VAL A 143 2.17 -24.32 3.19
CA VAL A 143 1.62 -23.13 3.84
C VAL A 143 2.15 -22.99 5.27
N LEU A 144 2.28 -21.75 5.72
CA LEU A 144 2.53 -21.38 7.10
C LEU A 144 1.26 -20.74 7.66
N ILE A 145 0.60 -21.43 8.58
CA ILE A 145 -0.72 -21.05 9.08
C ILE A 145 -0.58 -20.36 10.43
N SER A 146 -1.20 -19.19 10.55
CA SER A 146 -1.41 -18.53 11.84
C SER A 146 -2.84 -18.73 12.33
N PRO A 147 -3.04 -19.08 13.61
CA PRO A 147 -4.37 -19.07 14.24
C PRO A 147 -4.98 -17.67 14.36
N ASP A 148 -4.13 -16.62 14.37
CA ASP A 148 -4.56 -15.23 14.49
C ASP A 148 -5.09 -14.70 13.14
N GLU A 149 -6.40 -14.68 12.98
CA GLU A 149 -7.10 -14.21 11.78
C GLU A 149 -6.83 -12.72 11.50
N THR A 150 -6.50 -11.92 12.52
CA THR A 150 -6.25 -10.47 12.37
C THR A 150 -5.01 -10.19 11.54
N LEU A 151 -4.09 -11.16 11.42
CA LEU A 151 -2.91 -11.04 10.56
C LEU A 151 -3.27 -10.89 9.07
N SER A 152 -4.46 -11.33 8.64
CA SER A 152 -4.93 -11.11 7.26
C SER A 152 -4.88 -9.63 6.85
N TYR A 153 -5.09 -8.72 7.80
CA TYR A 153 -5.12 -7.27 7.58
C TYR A 153 -3.77 -6.60 7.84
N ARG A 154 -2.86 -7.23 8.58
CA ARG A 154 -1.53 -6.68 8.93
C ARG A 154 -0.44 -7.12 7.98
N ILE A 155 -0.52 -8.33 7.44
CA ILE A 155 0.50 -8.87 6.51
C ILE A 155 0.68 -8.02 5.25
N PRO A 156 -0.36 -7.43 4.61
CA PRO A 156 -0.16 -6.53 3.49
C PRO A 156 0.79 -5.36 3.79
N ALA A 157 0.75 -4.81 5.00
CA ALA A 157 1.66 -3.75 5.44
C ALA A 157 3.13 -4.19 5.56
N LEU A 158 3.40 -5.49 5.72
CA LEU A 158 4.75 -6.05 5.77
C LEU A 158 5.37 -6.27 4.39
N ASN A 159 4.59 -6.16 3.31
CA ASN A 159 5.06 -6.32 1.94
C ASN A 159 5.80 -5.07 1.44
N THR A 160 6.99 -4.81 1.98
CA THR A 160 7.81 -3.65 1.63
C THR A 160 8.73 -3.89 0.42
N GLU A 161 8.88 -5.15 -0.02
CA GLU A 161 9.87 -5.56 -1.04
C GLU A 161 9.57 -5.11 -2.47
N LYS A 162 8.34 -4.72 -2.78
CA LYS A 162 7.98 -4.15 -4.08
C LYS A 162 7.43 -2.75 -3.89
N ALA A 163 7.99 -1.79 -4.61
CA ALA A 163 7.35 -0.49 -4.78
C ALA A 163 5.93 -0.72 -5.33
N HIS A 164 4.95 -0.73 -4.43
CA HIS A 164 3.55 -0.86 -4.82
C HIS A 164 3.17 0.37 -5.63
N ASN A 165 2.60 0.18 -6.81
CA ASN A 165 1.94 1.25 -7.51
C ASN A 165 0.88 1.85 -6.56
N LEU A 166 0.90 3.18 -6.41
CA LEU A 166 0.01 3.92 -5.50
C LEU A 166 -1.47 3.50 -5.67
N LYS A 167 -1.90 3.26 -6.90
CA LYS A 167 -3.26 2.81 -7.22
C LYS A 167 -3.57 1.45 -6.59
N ASP A 168 -2.71 0.46 -6.82
CA ASP A 168 -2.95 -0.91 -6.35
C ASP A 168 -2.97 -0.97 -4.82
N LYS A 169 -2.06 -0.21 -4.18
CA LYS A 169 -2.02 -0.08 -2.72
C LYS A 169 -3.28 0.61 -2.17
N SER A 170 -3.72 1.70 -2.80
CA SER A 170 -4.92 2.41 -2.38
C SER A 170 -6.18 1.56 -2.52
N LEU A 171 -6.31 0.78 -3.61
CA LEU A 171 -7.44 -0.15 -3.80
C LEU A 171 -7.42 -1.29 -2.78
N GLU A 172 -6.26 -1.83 -2.44
CA GLU A 172 -6.12 -2.86 -1.40
C GLU A 172 -6.58 -2.32 -0.04
N VAL A 173 -6.11 -1.13 0.34
CA VAL A 173 -6.46 -0.49 1.61
C VAL A 173 -7.95 -0.17 1.72
N VAL A 174 -8.59 0.37 0.67
CA VAL A 174 -10.01 0.69 0.73
C VAL A 174 -10.89 -0.57 0.77
N ARG A 175 -10.52 -1.62 0.03
CA ARG A 175 -11.22 -2.93 0.08
C ARG A 175 -11.12 -3.55 1.48
N MET A 176 -9.93 -3.48 2.09
CA MET A 176 -9.69 -3.90 3.47
C MET A 176 -10.56 -3.10 4.45
N ALA A 177 -10.61 -1.77 4.30
CA ALA A 177 -11.42 -0.90 5.15
C ALA A 177 -12.92 -1.22 5.04
N ARG A 178 -13.44 -1.48 3.84
CA ARG A 178 -14.84 -1.89 3.62
C ARG A 178 -15.16 -3.23 4.28
N ASN A 179 -14.24 -4.18 4.25
CA ASN A 179 -14.39 -5.47 4.93
C ASN A 179 -14.39 -5.29 6.45
N LEU A 180 -13.41 -4.56 7.00
CA LEU A 180 -13.32 -4.27 8.45
C LEU A 180 -14.51 -3.45 8.96
N ALA A 181 -15.06 -2.53 8.16
CA ALA A 181 -16.25 -1.76 8.53
C ALA A 181 -17.49 -2.66 8.74
N LYS A 182 -17.58 -3.79 8.04
CA LYS A 182 -18.65 -4.79 8.24
C LYS A 182 -18.39 -5.67 9.46
N ARG A 183 -17.15 -6.09 9.68
CA ARG A 183 -16.77 -7.01 10.77
C ARG A 183 -16.76 -6.31 12.14
N GLU A 184 -16.16 -5.14 12.19
CA GLU A 184 -15.83 -4.42 13.42
C GLU A 184 -16.31 -2.96 13.34
N PRO A 185 -17.63 -2.71 13.18
CA PRO A 185 -18.16 -1.38 12.89
C PRO A 185 -17.90 -0.35 14.01
N ALA A 186 -17.66 -0.80 15.23
CA ALA A 186 -17.35 0.07 16.37
C ALA A 186 -15.89 0.53 16.41
N ARG A 187 -14.96 -0.16 15.70
CA ARG A 187 -13.55 0.25 15.67
C ARG A 187 -13.38 1.58 14.98
N THR A 188 -12.51 2.43 15.53
CA THR A 188 -12.21 3.72 14.94
C THR A 188 -11.19 3.57 13.82
N GLU A 189 -11.26 4.46 12.83
CA GLU A 189 -10.29 4.47 11.73
C GLU A 189 -8.85 4.62 12.24
N ALA A 190 -8.62 5.47 13.25
CA ALA A 190 -7.29 5.68 13.83
C ALA A 190 -6.74 4.44 14.56
N SER A 191 -7.61 3.56 15.10
CA SER A 191 -7.16 2.31 15.73
C SER A 191 -6.66 1.28 14.72
N LEU A 192 -6.92 1.49 13.43
CA LEU A 192 -6.52 0.66 12.30
C LEU A 192 -5.33 1.27 11.53
N ALA A 193 -4.56 2.14 12.17
CA ALA A 193 -3.45 2.85 11.52
C ALA A 193 -2.35 1.91 11.00
N ALA A 194 -2.15 0.77 11.64
CA ALA A 194 -1.17 -0.22 11.20
C ALA A 194 -1.64 -0.96 9.92
N GLU A 195 -2.94 -1.19 9.79
CA GLU A 195 -3.58 -1.87 8.67
C GLU A 195 -3.68 -0.94 7.45
N PHE A 196 -3.98 0.32 7.66
CA PHE A 196 -4.19 1.29 6.56
C PHE A 196 -2.91 2.03 6.16
N GLU A 197 -1.88 2.02 7.01
CA GLU A 197 -0.58 2.69 6.84
C GLU A 197 -0.68 4.22 6.73
N ALA A 198 -1.55 4.74 5.84
CA ALA A 198 -1.69 6.18 5.60
C ALA A 198 -3.12 6.55 5.19
N ALA A 199 -3.59 7.68 5.70
CA ALA A 199 -4.96 8.14 5.50
C ALA A 199 -5.29 8.43 4.03
N GLU A 200 -4.33 8.99 3.29
CA GLU A 200 -4.49 9.32 1.88
C GLU A 200 -4.75 8.10 0.99
N LEU A 201 -4.31 6.91 1.40
CA LEU A 201 -4.58 5.68 0.65
C LEU A 201 -6.07 5.32 0.63
N LEU A 202 -6.78 5.58 1.72
CA LEU A 202 -8.24 5.40 1.80
C LEU A 202 -8.96 6.35 0.86
N THR A 203 -8.62 7.65 0.91
CA THR A 203 -9.26 8.66 0.06
C THR A 203 -8.97 8.41 -1.43
N LEU A 204 -7.72 8.10 -1.79
CA LEU A 204 -7.34 7.76 -3.16
C LEU A 204 -7.99 6.46 -3.62
N GLY A 205 -8.07 5.45 -2.75
CA GLY A 205 -8.69 4.16 -3.03
C GLY A 205 -10.15 4.31 -3.46
N LEU A 206 -10.92 5.13 -2.73
CA LEU A 206 -12.31 5.44 -3.08
C LEU A 206 -12.44 6.10 -4.46
N VAL A 207 -11.53 7.00 -4.84
CA VAL A 207 -11.52 7.58 -6.19
C VAL A 207 -11.15 6.52 -7.24
N TYR A 208 -10.21 5.63 -6.93
CA TYR A 208 -9.82 4.56 -7.86
C TYR A 208 -10.88 3.48 -8.03
N GLU A 209 -11.77 3.25 -7.03
CA GLU A 209 -12.92 2.36 -7.20
C GLU A 209 -13.82 2.82 -8.34
N ASP A 210 -14.07 4.14 -8.44
CA ASP A 210 -14.93 4.74 -9.46
C ASP A 210 -14.18 4.99 -10.78
N ASN A 211 -12.87 5.28 -10.73
CA ASN A 211 -12.07 5.65 -11.89
C ASN A 211 -10.64 5.10 -11.82
N LEU A 212 -10.42 3.93 -12.39
CA LEU A 212 -9.10 3.25 -12.44
C LEU A 212 -8.01 4.05 -13.21
N ARG A 213 -8.41 5.05 -14.03
CA ARG A 213 -7.49 5.92 -14.79
C ARG A 213 -7.20 7.24 -14.07
N PHE A 214 -7.65 7.40 -12.83
CA PHE A 214 -7.39 8.58 -12.04
C PHE A 214 -5.88 8.79 -11.83
N GLY A 215 -5.42 10.03 -12.02
CA GLY A 215 -4.00 10.39 -11.86
C GLY A 215 -3.62 10.71 -10.41
N GLY A 216 -3.87 9.80 -9.47
CA GLY A 216 -3.73 10.04 -8.03
C GLY A 216 -2.33 10.45 -7.59
N GLY A 217 -1.28 10.06 -8.33
CA GLY A 217 0.09 10.48 -8.04
C GLY A 217 0.27 11.99 -7.97
N ALA A 218 -0.46 12.76 -8.79
CA ALA A 218 -0.41 14.22 -8.74
C ALA A 218 -1.00 14.80 -7.44
N TYR A 219 -2.01 14.14 -6.86
CA TYR A 219 -2.72 14.58 -5.66
C TYR A 219 -2.12 14.05 -4.35
N ASN A 220 -1.39 12.95 -4.41
CA ASN A 220 -0.80 12.28 -3.25
C ASN A 220 0.05 13.23 -2.36
N PRO A 221 0.92 14.12 -2.90
CA PRO A 221 1.69 15.06 -2.08
C PRO A 221 0.83 16.05 -1.29
N VAL A 222 -0.35 16.41 -1.82
CA VAL A 222 -1.30 17.29 -1.15
C VAL A 222 -1.97 16.53 -0.01
N LEU A 223 -2.55 15.35 -0.33
CA LEU A 223 -3.28 14.53 0.63
C LEU A 223 -2.39 14.13 1.81
N LYS A 224 -1.14 13.77 1.59
CA LYS A 224 -0.16 13.51 2.67
C LYS A 224 -0.04 14.64 3.70
N LYS A 225 -0.29 15.89 3.30
CA LYS A 225 -0.23 17.05 4.20
C LYS A 225 -1.54 17.31 4.93
N VAL A 226 -2.69 16.97 4.34
CA VAL A 226 -4.01 17.39 4.82
C VAL A 226 -4.89 16.25 5.31
N ASP A 227 -4.63 15.01 4.88
CA ASP A 227 -5.41 13.83 5.27
C ASP A 227 -4.83 13.17 6.53
N ARG A 228 -5.70 12.76 7.44
CA ARG A 228 -5.35 12.05 8.68
C ARG A 228 -6.43 11.02 8.99
N LEU A 229 -6.01 9.94 9.65
CA LEU A 229 -6.94 8.96 10.20
C LEU A 229 -7.73 9.60 11.35
N THR A 230 -9.06 9.37 11.36
CA THR A 230 -9.99 9.99 12.32
C THR A 230 -10.31 9.04 13.48
N THR A 231 -10.79 9.61 14.60
CA THR A 231 -11.29 8.84 15.74
C THR A 231 -12.75 8.41 15.58
N LYS A 232 -13.35 8.65 14.41
CA LYS A 232 -14.71 8.21 14.09
C LYS A 232 -14.76 6.70 13.89
N PRO A 233 -15.87 6.02 14.20
CA PRO A 233 -16.13 4.65 13.81
C PRO A 233 -15.93 4.46 12.29
N LEU A 234 -15.35 3.35 11.90
CA LEU A 234 -14.92 3.12 10.52
C LEU A 234 -16.03 3.31 9.46
N PRO A 235 -17.28 2.86 9.67
CA PRO A 235 -18.36 3.12 8.69
C PRO A 235 -18.67 4.61 8.52
N ALA A 236 -18.58 5.40 9.59
CA ALA A 236 -18.81 6.85 9.53
C ALA A 236 -17.63 7.58 8.86
N ALA A 237 -16.40 7.16 9.16
CA ALA A 237 -15.20 7.68 8.51
C ALA A 237 -15.21 7.42 7.00
N LEU A 238 -15.59 6.23 6.56
CA LEU A 238 -15.67 5.89 5.13
C LEU A 238 -16.70 6.76 4.40
N ARG A 239 -17.91 6.97 4.98
CA ARG A 239 -18.90 7.88 4.39
C ARG A 239 -18.38 9.31 4.23
N GLU A 240 -17.64 9.81 5.21
CA GLU A 240 -17.01 11.13 5.12
C GLU A 240 -15.95 11.18 4.01
N ARG A 241 -15.12 10.13 3.90
CA ARG A 241 -14.11 10.00 2.86
C ARG A 241 -14.69 9.87 1.46
N GLU A 242 -15.87 9.26 1.31
CA GLU A 242 -16.60 9.26 0.04
C GLU A 242 -16.95 10.68 -0.42
N GLY A 243 -17.27 11.58 0.52
CA GLY A 243 -17.43 13.01 0.23
C GLY A 243 -16.13 13.68 -0.23
N TYR A 244 -14.99 13.33 0.38
CA TYR A 244 -13.69 13.83 -0.06
C TYR A 244 -13.29 13.27 -1.43
N ALA A 245 -13.53 11.99 -1.68
CA ALA A 245 -13.25 11.34 -2.95
C ALA A 245 -14.07 11.96 -4.10
N LYS A 246 -15.36 12.20 -3.90
CA LYS A 246 -16.21 12.92 -4.87
C LYS A 246 -15.67 14.31 -5.19
N ARG A 247 -15.28 15.07 -4.16
CA ARG A 247 -14.68 16.40 -4.34
C ARG A 247 -13.36 16.35 -5.08
N LEU A 248 -12.53 15.32 -4.81
CA LEU A 248 -11.27 15.11 -5.49
C LEU A 248 -11.48 14.76 -6.98
N ALA A 249 -12.51 13.99 -7.31
CA ALA A 249 -12.91 13.70 -8.68
C ALA A 249 -13.40 14.96 -9.43
N GLU A 250 -14.17 15.84 -8.77
CA GLU A 250 -14.54 17.14 -9.33
C GLU A 250 -13.31 18.01 -9.65
N ILE A 251 -12.34 18.06 -8.73
CA ILE A 251 -11.07 18.77 -8.96
C ILE A 251 -10.33 18.17 -10.16
N ASP A 252 -10.27 16.85 -10.29
CA ASP A 252 -9.60 16.19 -11.43
C ASP A 252 -10.28 16.50 -12.76
N THR A 253 -11.60 16.66 -12.78
CA THR A 253 -12.34 17.09 -13.96
C THR A 253 -11.91 18.50 -14.41
N GLU A 254 -11.81 19.45 -13.47
CA GLU A 254 -11.32 20.80 -13.78
C GLU A 254 -9.84 20.80 -14.19
N VAL A 255 -9.01 19.99 -13.52
CA VAL A 255 -7.59 19.83 -13.89
C VAL A 255 -7.44 19.26 -15.30
N LYS A 256 -8.23 18.28 -15.69
CA LYS A 256 -8.25 17.74 -17.07
C LYS A 256 -8.62 18.81 -18.07
N ARG A 257 -9.67 19.58 -17.81
CA ARG A 257 -10.07 20.71 -18.65
C ARG A 257 -8.92 21.72 -18.86
N ILE A 258 -8.22 22.09 -17.78
CA ILE A 258 -7.07 23.00 -17.84
C ILE A 258 -5.94 22.38 -18.67
N VAL A 259 -5.61 21.11 -18.43
CA VAL A 259 -4.54 20.38 -19.16
C VAL A 259 -4.85 20.34 -20.66
N GLU A 260 -6.07 20.04 -21.07
CA GLU A 260 -6.50 20.04 -22.46
C GLU A 260 -6.33 21.42 -23.11
N GLN A 261 -6.68 22.49 -22.39
CA GLN A 261 -6.50 23.87 -22.88
C GLN A 261 -5.02 24.24 -23.02
N LEU A 262 -4.16 23.80 -22.11
CA LEU A 262 -2.71 24.00 -22.22
C LEU A 262 -2.12 23.20 -23.40
N GLN A 263 -2.60 21.98 -23.63
CA GLN A 263 -2.20 21.17 -24.78
C GLN A 263 -2.60 21.79 -26.11
N LYS A 264 -3.80 22.38 -26.21
CA LYS A 264 -4.25 23.14 -27.40
C LYS A 264 -3.38 24.40 -27.65
N ARG A 265 -2.74 24.95 -26.62
CA ARG A 265 -1.76 26.04 -26.74
C ARG A 265 -0.33 25.57 -27.08
N GLY A 266 -0.16 24.29 -27.44
CA GLY A 266 1.12 23.72 -27.84
C GLY A 266 2.00 23.20 -26.69
N MET A 267 1.52 23.20 -25.46
CA MET A 267 2.27 22.68 -24.30
C MET A 267 2.15 21.15 -24.25
N LYS A 268 3.20 20.44 -24.66
CA LYS A 268 3.27 18.98 -24.64
C LYS A 268 4.22 18.52 -23.55
N SER A 269 3.69 18.09 -22.40
CA SER A 269 4.49 17.52 -21.31
C SER A 269 3.67 16.47 -20.54
N PRO A 270 4.24 15.32 -20.17
CA PRO A 270 3.58 14.34 -19.31
C PRO A 270 3.32 14.89 -17.90
N TYR A 271 4.01 15.95 -17.49
CA TYR A 271 3.92 16.54 -16.14
C TYR A 271 2.86 17.65 -16.03
N LEU A 272 2.09 17.97 -17.09
CA LEU A 272 1.09 19.05 -17.08
C LEU A 272 0.08 18.89 -15.92
N ARG A 273 -0.42 17.68 -15.67
CA ARG A 273 -1.34 17.43 -14.54
C ARG A 273 -0.70 17.78 -13.20
N SER A 274 0.50 17.28 -12.94
CA SER A 274 1.24 17.56 -11.70
C SER A 274 1.54 19.06 -11.55
N TYR A 275 1.84 19.73 -12.63
CA TYR A 275 2.05 21.17 -12.67
C TYR A 275 0.78 21.95 -12.27
N VAL A 276 -0.37 21.63 -12.87
CA VAL A 276 -1.64 22.29 -12.56
C VAL A 276 -2.03 22.02 -11.10
N VAL A 277 -1.94 20.78 -10.65
CA VAL A 277 -2.24 20.40 -9.25
C VAL A 277 -1.31 21.15 -8.28
N ALA A 278 -0.02 21.31 -8.58
CA ALA A 278 0.91 22.06 -7.76
C ALA A 278 0.54 23.56 -7.67
N ARG A 279 -0.01 24.13 -8.74
CA ARG A 279 -0.44 25.54 -8.77
C ARG A 279 -1.72 25.80 -7.98
N ILE A 280 -2.67 24.88 -7.98
CA ILE A 280 -3.93 24.98 -7.22
C ILE A 280 -3.80 24.49 -5.77
N ASN A 281 -2.65 23.94 -5.37
CA ASN A 281 -2.40 23.37 -4.07
C ASN A 281 -2.27 24.45 -2.97
N PRO A 282 -3.23 24.59 -2.03
CA PRO A 282 -3.21 25.61 -1.00
C PRO A 282 -2.14 25.38 0.08
N VAL A 283 -1.61 24.15 0.17
CA VAL A 283 -0.60 23.76 1.17
C VAL A 283 0.78 23.51 0.57
N ARG A 284 1.02 23.96 -0.66
CA ARG A 284 2.26 23.72 -1.41
C ARG A 284 3.52 24.05 -0.60
N PHE A 285 3.56 25.22 0.01
CA PHE A 285 4.72 25.73 0.74
C PHE A 285 4.67 25.47 2.25
N MET A 286 3.59 24.86 2.75
CA MET A 286 3.47 24.52 4.17
C MET A 286 4.36 23.31 4.48
N LYS A 287 5.21 23.43 5.50
CA LYS A 287 6.07 22.35 5.97
C LYS A 287 5.34 21.52 7.01
N VAL A 288 5.41 20.20 6.90
CA VAL A 288 4.98 19.25 7.94
C VAL A 288 6.22 18.92 8.77
N LYS A 289 6.15 19.06 10.09
CA LYS A 289 7.23 18.60 10.96
C LYS A 289 7.19 17.07 11.05
N PRO A 290 8.36 16.39 11.03
CA PRO A 290 8.40 14.95 11.24
C PRO A 290 7.71 14.58 12.56
N GLY A 291 6.77 13.61 12.50
CA GLY A 291 6.00 13.17 13.68
C GLY A 291 4.77 14.02 14.03
N ASP A 292 4.46 15.05 13.24
CA ASP A 292 3.27 15.88 13.49
C ASP A 292 1.99 15.10 13.11
N LYS A 293 1.16 14.84 14.12
CA LYS A 293 -0.11 14.11 13.96
C LYS A 293 -1.24 14.99 13.41
N LYS A 294 -1.08 16.32 13.46
CA LYS A 294 -2.09 17.26 12.98
C LYS A 294 -1.91 17.57 11.48
N PRO A 295 -3.00 17.70 10.70
CA PRO A 295 -2.90 18.16 9.34
C PRO A 295 -2.53 19.64 9.30
N VAL A 296 -1.81 20.09 8.28
CA VAL A 296 -1.49 21.53 8.09
C VAL A 296 -2.72 22.37 7.78
N MET A 297 -3.77 21.72 7.29
CA MET A 297 -5.09 22.28 7.01
C MET A 297 -6.11 21.13 7.01
N PRO A 298 -7.37 21.33 7.48
CA PRO A 298 -8.42 20.32 7.34
C PRO A 298 -8.63 19.93 5.88
N ILE A 299 -8.74 18.63 5.59
CA ILE A 299 -8.86 18.10 4.21
C ILE A 299 -10.05 18.73 3.46
N ALA A 300 -11.22 18.85 4.11
CA ALA A 300 -12.38 19.47 3.51
C ALA A 300 -12.10 20.90 3.01
N GLN A 301 -11.40 21.70 3.83
CA GLN A 301 -11.03 23.07 3.48
C GLN A 301 -9.99 23.10 2.33
N ALA A 302 -9.01 22.18 2.37
CA ALA A 302 -8.00 22.09 1.32
C ALA A 302 -8.62 21.77 -0.03
N LEU A 303 -9.51 20.78 -0.09
CA LEU A 303 -10.21 20.39 -1.32
C LEU A 303 -11.14 21.51 -1.84
N LEU A 304 -11.84 22.22 -0.95
CA LEU A 304 -12.64 23.38 -1.35
C LEU A 304 -11.79 24.48 -1.99
N ARG A 305 -10.66 24.82 -1.39
CA ARG A 305 -9.74 25.83 -1.93
C ARG A 305 -9.12 25.37 -3.25
N MET A 306 -8.76 24.08 -3.39
CA MET A 306 -8.27 23.52 -4.64
C MET A 306 -9.31 23.65 -5.76
N LEU A 307 -10.56 23.28 -5.50
CA LEU A 307 -11.63 23.38 -6.49
C LEU A 307 -11.87 24.84 -6.93
N ALA A 308 -11.94 25.75 -5.97
CA ALA A 308 -12.10 27.18 -6.26
C ALA A 308 -10.92 27.74 -7.10
N SER A 309 -9.68 27.33 -6.78
CA SER A 309 -8.50 27.71 -7.54
C SER A 309 -8.46 27.10 -8.93
N ALA A 310 -8.94 25.85 -9.10
CA ALA A 310 -9.02 25.21 -10.41
C ALA A 310 -10.03 25.91 -11.32
N LYS A 311 -11.22 26.30 -10.80
CA LYS A 311 -12.24 27.03 -11.55
C LYS A 311 -11.77 28.42 -11.99
N LYS A 312 -10.90 29.07 -11.20
CA LYS A 312 -10.34 30.42 -11.46
C LYS A 312 -8.93 30.37 -12.08
N PHE A 313 -8.51 29.20 -12.62
CA PHE A 313 -7.15 29.03 -13.12
C PHE A 313 -6.85 29.91 -14.33
N ASP A 314 -5.85 30.77 -14.18
CA ASP A 314 -5.43 31.69 -15.24
C ASP A 314 -4.40 31.02 -16.16
N LEU A 315 -4.83 30.69 -17.37
CA LEU A 315 -4.01 30.07 -18.40
C LEU A 315 -2.93 31.01 -18.99
N ALA A 316 -3.11 32.33 -18.86
CA ALA A 316 -2.15 33.28 -19.41
C ALA A 316 -0.85 33.35 -18.57
N LYS A 317 -0.95 32.98 -17.29
CA LYS A 317 0.18 32.94 -16.35
C LYS A 317 1.03 31.67 -16.39
N VAL A 318 0.80 30.81 -17.39
CA VAL A 318 1.55 29.55 -17.52
C VAL A 318 2.67 29.72 -18.53
N ASN A 319 3.93 29.62 -18.08
CA ASN A 319 5.13 29.73 -18.94
C ASN A 319 5.79 28.35 -19.12
N MET A 320 6.39 28.10 -20.29
CA MET A 320 7.09 26.84 -20.61
C MET A 320 8.29 26.58 -19.69
N SER A 321 8.99 27.62 -19.24
CA SER A 321 10.12 27.51 -18.31
C SER A 321 9.72 26.91 -16.94
N ASP A 322 8.48 27.13 -16.49
CA ASP A 322 8.00 26.61 -15.22
C ASP A 322 7.76 25.09 -15.25
N LEU A 323 7.54 24.50 -16.44
CA LEU A 323 7.35 23.06 -16.65
C LEU A 323 8.65 22.27 -16.47
N ALA A 324 9.78 22.84 -16.86
CA ALA A 324 11.11 22.23 -16.67
C ALA A 324 11.45 22.06 -15.18
N PHE A 325 11.02 23.00 -14.34
CA PHE A 325 11.24 22.95 -12.88
C PHE A 325 10.46 21.83 -12.20
N VAL A 326 9.25 21.50 -12.69
CA VAL A 326 8.41 20.43 -12.13
C VAL A 326 8.93 19.05 -12.55
N ALA A 327 9.49 18.93 -13.76
CA ALA A 327 10.13 17.71 -14.24
C ALA A 327 11.36 17.35 -13.39
N ALA A 328 12.25 18.32 -13.12
CA ALA A 328 13.43 18.11 -12.28
C ALA A 328 13.10 17.77 -10.81
N GLY A 329 11.98 18.27 -10.28
CA GLY A 329 11.50 17.96 -8.94
C GLY A 329 10.81 16.60 -8.82
N ALA A 330 10.28 16.05 -9.90
CA ALA A 330 9.65 14.72 -9.92
C ALA A 330 10.70 13.60 -9.98
N GLU A 331 11.80 13.79 -10.71
CA GLU A 331 12.93 12.82 -10.77
C GLU A 331 13.73 12.73 -9.46
N SER A 332 13.65 13.75 -8.59
CA SER A 332 14.33 13.72 -7.28
C SER A 332 13.48 13.10 -6.16
N ALA A 333 12.23 12.68 -6.44
CA ALA A 333 11.27 12.13 -5.46
C ALA A 333 10.98 10.63 -5.66
N GLU A 334 11.57 10.01 -6.69
CA GLU A 334 11.67 8.55 -6.88
C GLU A 334 13.01 8.04 -6.31
#